data_9352798120d8b093cda89e0da624860a
#
_entry.id   9352798120d8b093cda89e0da624860a
#
_cell.length_a   1.000
_cell.length_b   1.000
_cell.length_c   1.000
_cell.angle_alpha   90.00
_cell.angle_beta   90.00
_cell.angle_gamma   90.00
#
_symmetry.space_group_name_H-M   'P 1'
#
loop_
_entity.id
_entity.type
_entity.pdbx_description
1 polymer ?
#
loop_
_entity_poly.entity_id
_entity_poly.type
_entity_poly.pdbx_seq_one_letter_code
_entity_poly.pdbx_strand_id
1 'polypeptide(L)'
;MSGTKQKSIRAERERKNWQLYIMCLPAVIYFLIFAYKPMYGIIIAFKNYSMRKGIMGSPWIGFGNFERLFSSYWFPIILKNTLTLSGLTLILGFPIPILLALILNEVQNSRFRKGFQTISYAPHFISTVVLCGMLTLFLSPSSGVINRFITMLGGEHINFLQEPSMFKWVYVLSGVWQEMGWGSIIYFATLSGVDKALIEAADIDGASRLQKIWYINLPVLVPTILILLILNCGSLLSVGYEKVFLLQNPTNLSASEVISTFVYKSGLEKSDFSFGAAADLFNSVVNTIVLVLANTISKQTTKTSLF
;
A
#
# COMPACT_ATOMS: atom_id res chain seq x y z
N MET A 1 30.32 8.79 -43.93
CA MET A 1 29.38 7.79 -44.47
C MET A 1 28.84 6.79 -43.42
N SER A 2 29.15 6.90 -42.10
CA SER A 2 28.70 5.93 -41.08
C SER A 2 27.30 6.21 -40.52
N GLY A 3 26.86 7.46 -40.46
CA GLY A 3 25.59 7.85 -39.82
C GLY A 3 24.31 7.46 -40.59
N THR A 4 24.41 7.33 -41.92
CA THR A 4 23.25 6.95 -42.78
C THR A 4 22.95 5.45 -42.71
N LYS A 5 23.98 4.63 -42.58
CA LYS A 5 23.85 3.16 -42.45
C LYS A 5 23.26 2.75 -41.11
N GLN A 6 23.62 3.47 -40.05
CA GLN A 6 23.11 3.25 -38.69
C GLN A 6 21.62 3.65 -38.55
N LYS A 7 21.19 4.73 -39.24
CA LYS A 7 19.77 5.15 -39.32
C LYS A 7 18.92 4.16 -40.10
N SER A 8 19.44 3.57 -41.21
CA SER A 8 18.69 2.57 -42.00
C SER A 8 18.49 1.24 -41.23
N ILE A 9 19.52 0.79 -40.50
CA ILE A 9 19.43 -0.45 -39.69
C ILE A 9 18.46 -0.26 -38.51
N ARG A 10 18.43 0.94 -37.93
CA ARG A 10 17.47 1.28 -36.87
C ARG A 10 16.04 1.32 -37.37
N ALA A 11 15.79 1.92 -38.54
CA ALA A 11 14.49 1.98 -39.18
C ALA A 11 13.97 0.59 -39.62
N GLU A 12 14.87 -0.29 -40.10
CA GLU A 12 14.52 -1.69 -40.42
C GLU A 12 14.18 -2.52 -39.17
N ARG A 13 14.92 -2.29 -38.06
CA ARG A 13 14.65 -2.93 -36.77
C ARG A 13 13.31 -2.44 -36.18
N GLU A 14 12.99 -1.16 -36.29
CA GLU A 14 11.72 -0.59 -35.87
C GLU A 14 10.55 -1.11 -36.71
N ARG A 15 10.73 -1.25 -38.03
CA ARG A 15 9.74 -1.90 -38.92
C ARG A 15 9.48 -3.36 -38.55
N LYS A 16 10.48 -4.09 -38.10
CA LYS A 16 10.38 -5.50 -37.72
C LYS A 16 9.65 -5.71 -36.38
N ASN A 17 9.59 -4.65 -35.53
CA ASN A 17 9.01 -4.70 -34.20
C ASN A 17 7.58 -4.09 -34.12
N TRP A 18 6.94 -3.79 -35.26
CA TRP A 18 5.59 -3.21 -35.26
C TRP A 18 4.55 -4.05 -34.51
N GLN A 19 4.74 -5.37 -34.49
CA GLN A 19 3.88 -6.29 -33.75
C GLN A 19 3.93 -6.03 -32.25
N LEU A 20 5.10 -5.69 -31.69
CA LEU A 20 5.26 -5.32 -30.26
C LEU A 20 4.53 -4.02 -29.96
N TYR A 21 4.59 -3.03 -30.86
CA TYR A 21 3.85 -1.78 -30.69
C TYR A 21 2.34 -1.99 -30.71
N ILE A 22 1.82 -2.86 -31.59
CA ILE A 22 0.40 -3.22 -31.60
C ILE A 22 0.00 -3.93 -30.30
N MET A 23 0.83 -4.83 -29.79
CA MET A 23 0.54 -5.51 -28.51
C MET A 23 0.52 -4.53 -27.32
N CYS A 24 1.34 -3.47 -27.34
CA CYS A 24 1.35 -2.44 -26.31
C CYS A 24 0.22 -1.40 -26.48
N LEU A 25 -0.33 -1.25 -27.71
CA LEU A 25 -1.28 -0.19 -28.03
C LEU A 25 -2.54 -0.19 -27.15
N PRO A 26 -3.19 -1.34 -26.85
CA PRO A 26 -4.33 -1.38 -25.94
C PRO A 26 -4.02 -0.83 -24.54
N ALA A 27 -2.83 -1.17 -24.01
CA ALA A 27 -2.38 -0.67 -22.70
C ALA A 27 -2.13 0.85 -22.75
N VAL A 28 -1.47 1.34 -23.80
CA VAL A 28 -1.22 2.78 -24.00
C VAL A 28 -2.55 3.55 -24.11
N ILE A 29 -3.49 3.07 -24.92
CA ILE A 29 -4.82 3.70 -25.04
C ILE A 29 -5.55 3.70 -23.69
N TYR A 30 -5.50 2.59 -22.95
CA TYR A 30 -6.09 2.52 -21.62
C TYR A 30 -5.51 3.59 -20.69
N PHE A 31 -4.19 3.72 -20.61
CA PHE A 31 -3.56 4.74 -19.77
C PHE A 31 -3.89 6.16 -20.21
N LEU A 32 -3.90 6.44 -21.51
CA LEU A 32 -4.25 7.77 -22.02
C LEU A 32 -5.68 8.16 -21.66
N ILE A 33 -6.63 7.24 -21.77
CA ILE A 33 -8.05 7.52 -21.51
C ILE A 33 -8.35 7.53 -20.00
N PHE A 34 -7.85 6.56 -19.23
CA PHE A 34 -8.28 6.33 -17.85
C PHE A 34 -7.29 6.87 -16.80
N ALA A 35 -6.03 7.15 -17.16
CA ALA A 35 -5.07 7.76 -16.26
C ALA A 35 -4.81 9.24 -16.64
N TYR A 36 -4.33 9.51 -17.86
CA TYR A 36 -3.90 10.86 -18.23
C TYR A 36 -5.08 11.84 -18.44
N LYS A 37 -6.15 11.40 -19.10
CA LYS A 37 -7.32 12.28 -19.32
C LYS A 37 -7.94 12.77 -18.01
N PRO A 38 -8.17 11.94 -16.98
CA PRO A 38 -8.67 12.40 -15.68
C PRO A 38 -7.73 13.37 -14.94
N MET A 39 -6.41 13.35 -15.21
CA MET A 39 -5.47 14.31 -14.60
C MET A 39 -5.83 15.77 -14.94
N TYR A 40 -6.50 16.01 -16.06
CA TYR A 40 -7.06 17.34 -16.35
C TYR A 40 -8.01 17.82 -15.25
N GLY A 41 -8.68 16.92 -14.54
CA GLY A 41 -9.53 17.21 -13.38
C GLY A 41 -8.81 17.86 -12.19
N ILE A 42 -7.49 17.78 -12.12
CA ILE A 42 -6.67 18.43 -11.07
C ILE A 42 -6.94 19.95 -11.02
N ILE A 43 -7.27 20.55 -12.17
CA ILE A 43 -7.59 21.97 -12.28
C ILE A 43 -8.76 22.36 -11.35
N ILE A 44 -9.67 21.44 -11.05
CA ILE A 44 -10.81 21.66 -10.17
C ILE A 44 -10.36 22.08 -8.76
N ALA A 45 -9.21 21.60 -8.29
CA ALA A 45 -8.63 21.96 -6.99
C ALA A 45 -8.38 23.48 -6.85
N PHE A 46 -8.15 24.19 -7.96
CA PHE A 46 -7.85 25.62 -8.01
C PHE A 46 -9.06 26.48 -8.39
N LYS A 47 -10.24 25.88 -8.55
CA LYS A 47 -11.46 26.54 -8.96
C LYS A 47 -12.56 26.40 -7.90
N ASN A 48 -13.51 27.32 -7.91
CA ASN A 48 -14.80 27.11 -7.25
C ASN A 48 -15.72 26.41 -8.25
N TYR A 49 -15.57 25.09 -8.33
CA TYR A 49 -16.22 24.27 -9.35
C TYR A 49 -17.74 24.20 -9.13
N SER A 50 -18.46 24.39 -10.21
CA SER A 50 -19.91 24.17 -10.26
C SER A 50 -20.24 23.23 -11.43
N MET A 51 -21.01 22.18 -11.15
CA MET A 51 -21.45 21.24 -12.19
C MET A 51 -22.16 21.93 -13.35
N ARG A 52 -22.91 23.00 -13.07
CA ARG A 52 -23.66 23.74 -14.11
C ARG A 52 -22.73 24.48 -15.08
N LYS A 53 -21.59 24.97 -14.59
CA LYS A 53 -20.64 25.75 -15.40
C LYS A 53 -19.52 24.87 -16.00
N GLY A 54 -19.39 23.64 -15.52
CA GLY A 54 -18.31 22.75 -15.91
C GLY A 54 -16.93 23.25 -15.47
N ILE A 55 -15.88 22.51 -15.84
CA ILE A 55 -14.49 22.84 -15.45
C ILE A 55 -14.07 24.19 -16.03
N MET A 56 -14.37 24.47 -17.30
CA MET A 56 -13.95 25.71 -17.98
C MET A 56 -14.69 26.94 -17.49
N GLY A 57 -16.01 26.87 -17.27
CA GLY A 57 -16.85 27.99 -16.88
C GLY A 57 -16.81 28.31 -15.37
N SER A 58 -16.17 27.47 -14.55
CA SER A 58 -16.09 27.72 -13.11
C SER A 58 -14.98 28.74 -12.79
N PRO A 59 -15.22 29.69 -11.85
CA PRO A 59 -14.28 30.73 -11.51
C PRO A 59 -13.00 30.17 -10.88
N TRP A 60 -11.87 30.78 -11.24
CA TRP A 60 -10.57 30.45 -10.66
C TRP A 60 -10.40 31.14 -9.31
N ILE A 61 -10.06 30.40 -8.26
CA ILE A 61 -9.84 30.92 -6.89
C ILE A 61 -8.41 30.66 -6.37
N GLY A 62 -7.51 30.15 -7.23
CA GLY A 62 -6.14 29.87 -6.85
C GLY A 62 -6.05 28.82 -5.71
N PHE A 63 -5.35 29.15 -4.64
CA PHE A 63 -5.15 28.28 -3.50
C PHE A 63 -6.24 28.32 -2.42
N GLY A 64 -7.38 28.99 -2.66
CA GLY A 64 -8.44 29.15 -1.66
C GLY A 64 -8.99 27.83 -1.09
N ASN A 65 -9.06 26.76 -1.89
CA ASN A 65 -9.46 25.43 -1.38
C ASN A 65 -8.41 24.82 -0.44
N PHE A 66 -7.13 25.07 -0.71
CA PHE A 66 -6.03 24.61 0.16
C PHE A 66 -6.01 25.40 1.47
N GLU A 67 -6.26 26.71 1.45
CA GLU A 67 -6.39 27.53 2.67
C GLU A 67 -7.54 27.02 3.54
N ARG A 68 -8.69 26.69 2.93
CA ARG A 68 -9.83 26.05 3.62
C ARG A 68 -9.42 24.70 4.23
N LEU A 69 -8.64 23.89 3.51
CA LEU A 69 -8.17 22.58 3.97
C LEU A 69 -7.30 22.74 5.21
N PHE A 70 -6.25 23.56 5.12
CA PHE A 70 -5.28 23.76 6.20
C PHE A 70 -5.87 24.46 7.42
N SER A 71 -6.86 25.33 7.23
CA SER A 71 -7.59 26.02 8.31
C SER A 71 -8.71 25.17 8.90
N SER A 72 -8.99 24.00 8.34
CA SER A 72 -10.06 23.11 8.83
C SER A 72 -9.68 22.49 10.17
N TYR A 73 -10.62 22.48 11.12
CA TYR A 73 -10.50 21.74 12.38
C TYR A 73 -10.11 20.26 12.16
N TRP A 74 -10.58 19.66 11.08
CA TRP A 74 -10.33 18.26 10.77
C TRP A 74 -8.93 17.98 10.22
N PHE A 75 -8.26 18.97 9.64
CA PHE A 75 -6.98 18.74 8.94
C PHE A 75 -5.90 18.10 9.85
N PRO A 76 -5.58 18.62 11.04
CA PRO A 76 -4.60 18.00 11.92
C PRO A 76 -5.01 16.61 12.39
N ILE A 77 -6.31 16.36 12.57
CA ILE A 77 -6.84 15.07 13.01
C ILE A 77 -6.66 14.03 11.90
N ILE A 78 -7.13 14.31 10.68
CA ILE A 78 -7.04 13.39 9.55
C ILE A 78 -5.59 13.11 9.17
N LEU A 79 -4.72 14.12 9.22
CA LEU A 79 -3.30 13.96 8.95
C LEU A 79 -2.63 13.04 9.98
N LYS A 80 -2.88 13.29 11.27
CA LYS A 80 -2.37 12.47 12.37
C LYS A 80 -2.86 11.02 12.25
N ASN A 81 -4.15 10.81 12.02
CA ASN A 81 -4.73 9.47 11.89
C ASN A 81 -4.15 8.74 10.68
N THR A 82 -4.07 9.41 9.52
CA THR A 82 -3.48 8.85 8.30
C THR A 82 -2.03 8.42 8.55
N LEU A 83 -1.20 9.30 9.11
CA LEU A 83 0.20 8.99 9.41
C LEU A 83 0.33 7.87 10.45
N THR A 84 -0.54 7.85 11.46
CA THR A 84 -0.51 6.80 12.49
C THR A 84 -0.87 5.44 11.91
N LEU A 85 -1.95 5.34 11.12
CA LEU A 85 -2.36 4.08 10.49
C LEU A 85 -1.33 3.61 9.47
N SER A 86 -0.85 4.49 8.60
CA SER A 86 0.16 4.17 7.59
C SER A 86 1.49 3.76 8.23
N GLY A 87 1.94 4.52 9.22
CA GLY A 87 3.18 4.23 9.94
C GLY A 87 3.13 2.87 10.65
N LEU A 88 2.04 2.59 11.37
CA LEU A 88 1.86 1.28 12.02
C LEU A 88 1.75 0.14 10.99
N THR A 89 1.04 0.37 9.88
CA THR A 89 0.95 -0.62 8.79
C THR A 89 2.33 -0.87 8.18
N LEU A 90 3.13 0.15 7.98
CA LEU A 90 4.48 0.01 7.46
C LEU A 90 5.39 -0.72 8.47
N ILE A 91 5.37 -0.32 9.75
CA ILE A 91 6.25 -0.89 10.78
C ILE A 91 5.91 -2.36 11.07
N LEU A 92 4.63 -2.74 11.08
CA LEU A 92 4.20 -4.11 11.37
C LEU A 92 3.97 -4.93 10.10
N GLY A 93 3.28 -4.37 9.11
CA GLY A 93 2.89 -5.07 7.89
C GLY A 93 4.05 -5.34 6.95
N PHE A 94 5.06 -4.47 6.90
CA PHE A 94 6.18 -4.65 6.00
C PHE A 94 7.20 -5.71 6.46
N PRO A 95 7.63 -5.79 7.74
CA PRO A 95 8.60 -6.82 8.18
C PRO A 95 8.00 -8.22 8.28
N ILE A 96 6.72 -8.36 8.60
CA ILE A 96 6.11 -9.68 8.87
C ILE A 96 6.15 -10.60 7.64
N PRO A 97 5.82 -10.17 6.40
CA PRO A 97 6.00 -10.98 5.19
C PRO A 97 7.46 -11.42 4.95
N ILE A 98 8.43 -10.55 5.26
CA ILE A 98 9.86 -10.88 5.13
C ILE A 98 10.23 -11.99 6.10
N LEU A 99 9.86 -11.83 7.37
CA LEU A 99 10.11 -12.83 8.41
C LEU A 99 9.44 -14.17 8.05
N LEU A 100 8.19 -14.11 7.57
CA LEU A 100 7.47 -15.31 7.14
C LEU A 100 8.20 -16.03 5.99
N ALA A 101 8.68 -15.29 4.99
CA ALA A 101 9.44 -15.86 3.88
C ALA A 101 10.74 -16.51 4.35
N LEU A 102 11.50 -15.86 5.25
CA LEU A 102 12.74 -16.39 5.81
C LEU A 102 12.48 -17.67 6.63
N ILE A 103 11.45 -17.67 7.49
CA ILE A 103 11.09 -18.85 8.29
C ILE A 103 10.67 -20.01 7.37
N LEU A 104 9.82 -19.75 6.38
CA LEU A 104 9.35 -20.78 5.46
C LEU A 104 10.48 -21.34 4.56
N ASN A 105 11.48 -20.53 4.26
CA ASN A 105 12.65 -20.97 3.49
C ASN A 105 13.48 -22.03 4.24
N GLU A 106 13.52 -21.94 5.57
CA GLU A 106 14.26 -22.91 6.43
C GLU A 106 13.47 -24.21 6.68
N VAL A 107 12.21 -24.29 6.28
CA VAL A 107 11.38 -25.49 6.46
C VAL A 107 11.78 -26.56 5.44
N GLN A 108 12.37 -27.65 5.91
CA GLN A 108 12.82 -28.76 5.06
C GLN A 108 11.68 -29.61 4.51
N ASN A 109 10.61 -29.82 5.30
CA ASN A 109 9.47 -30.61 4.84
C ASN A 109 8.64 -29.83 3.81
N SER A 110 8.75 -30.21 2.55
CA SER A 110 8.08 -29.54 1.44
C SER A 110 6.53 -29.59 1.52
N ARG A 111 5.97 -30.65 2.09
CA ARG A 111 4.52 -30.79 2.27
C ARG A 111 4.01 -29.82 3.32
N PHE A 112 4.69 -29.75 4.46
CA PHE A 112 4.35 -28.80 5.54
C PHE A 112 4.49 -27.36 5.04
N ARG A 113 5.59 -27.02 4.36
CA ARG A 113 5.81 -25.69 3.78
C ARG A 113 4.69 -25.28 2.82
N LYS A 114 4.33 -26.16 1.86
CA LYS A 114 3.22 -25.89 0.91
C LYS A 114 1.88 -25.73 1.62
N GLY A 115 1.58 -26.58 2.60
CA GLY A 115 0.35 -26.49 3.39
C GLY A 115 0.25 -25.16 4.15
N PHE A 116 1.35 -24.75 4.81
CA PHE A 116 1.39 -23.48 5.51
C PHE A 116 1.27 -22.27 4.57
N GLN A 117 1.94 -22.29 3.41
CA GLN A 117 1.81 -21.28 2.36
C GLN A 117 0.35 -21.15 1.91
N THR A 118 -0.31 -22.26 1.60
CA THR A 118 -1.71 -22.24 1.17
C THR A 118 -2.63 -21.62 2.22
N ILE A 119 -2.47 -21.98 3.49
CA ILE A 119 -3.27 -21.43 4.59
C ILE A 119 -2.99 -19.95 4.82
N SER A 120 -1.70 -19.55 4.78
CA SER A 120 -1.33 -18.14 4.99
C SER A 120 -1.68 -17.22 3.82
N TYR A 121 -1.80 -17.76 2.59
CA TYR A 121 -2.21 -16.99 1.42
C TYR A 121 -3.72 -16.82 1.30
N ALA A 122 -4.49 -17.75 1.85
CA ALA A 122 -5.96 -17.77 1.75
C ALA A 122 -6.65 -16.47 2.23
N PRO A 123 -6.24 -15.82 3.34
CA PRO A 123 -6.88 -14.59 3.81
C PRO A 123 -6.85 -13.44 2.79
N HIS A 124 -5.83 -13.36 1.93
CA HIS A 124 -5.72 -12.34 0.89
C HIS A 124 -6.91 -12.33 -0.07
N PHE A 125 -7.52 -13.49 -0.33
CA PHE A 125 -8.67 -13.62 -1.24
C PHE A 125 -10.01 -13.23 -0.60
N ILE A 126 -10.03 -12.90 0.69
CA ILE A 126 -11.22 -12.40 1.38
C ILE A 126 -11.41 -10.94 0.98
N SER A 127 -12.59 -10.58 0.44
CA SER A 127 -12.87 -9.18 0.11
C SER A 127 -12.89 -8.30 1.37
N THR A 128 -12.55 -7.03 1.21
CA THR A 128 -12.53 -6.05 2.31
C THR A 128 -13.88 -5.97 3.04
N VAL A 129 -14.99 -6.05 2.30
CA VAL A 129 -16.35 -6.04 2.86
C VAL A 129 -16.58 -7.24 3.77
N VAL A 130 -16.23 -8.45 3.29
CA VAL A 130 -16.37 -9.68 4.06
C VAL A 130 -15.47 -9.64 5.29
N LEU A 131 -14.21 -9.19 5.14
CA LEU A 131 -13.29 -9.05 6.27
C LEU A 131 -13.86 -8.11 7.33
N CYS A 132 -14.36 -6.93 6.95
CA CYS A 132 -14.95 -5.98 7.89
C CYS A 132 -16.20 -6.53 8.56
N GLY A 133 -17.04 -7.26 7.84
CA GLY A 133 -18.19 -7.98 8.40
C GLY A 133 -17.77 -9.03 9.42
N MET A 134 -16.75 -9.85 9.12
CA MET A 134 -16.19 -10.83 10.07
C MET A 134 -15.64 -10.14 11.31
N LEU A 135 -14.90 -9.04 11.17
CA LEU A 135 -14.37 -8.27 12.30
C LEU A 135 -15.50 -7.74 13.18
N THR A 136 -16.56 -7.22 12.58
CA THR A 136 -17.73 -6.71 13.31
C THR A 136 -18.41 -7.82 14.13
N LEU A 137 -18.52 -9.02 13.57
CA LEU A 137 -19.10 -10.17 14.27
C LEU A 137 -18.17 -10.71 15.36
N PHE A 138 -16.89 -10.92 15.06
CA PHE A 138 -15.96 -11.55 15.99
C PHE A 138 -15.57 -10.65 17.15
N LEU A 139 -15.54 -9.33 16.94
CA LEU A 139 -15.21 -8.31 17.93
C LEU A 139 -16.44 -7.73 18.64
N SER A 140 -17.65 -8.24 18.34
CA SER A 140 -18.89 -7.79 18.97
C SER A 140 -18.80 -7.91 20.50
N PRO A 141 -19.18 -6.86 21.27
CA PRO A 141 -19.14 -6.91 22.73
C PRO A 141 -19.98 -8.01 23.33
N SER A 142 -21.20 -8.24 22.79
CA SER A 142 -22.18 -9.17 23.38
C SER A 142 -22.05 -10.62 22.90
N SER A 143 -21.73 -10.83 21.63
CA SER A 143 -21.78 -12.15 20.98
C SER A 143 -20.47 -12.59 20.34
N GLY A 144 -19.45 -11.68 20.29
CA GLY A 144 -18.20 -11.91 19.60
C GLY A 144 -17.36 -13.03 20.23
N VAL A 145 -16.79 -13.89 19.38
CA VAL A 145 -15.95 -15.02 19.81
C VAL A 145 -14.73 -14.52 20.60
N ILE A 146 -14.15 -13.38 20.21
CA ILE A 146 -12.98 -12.81 20.89
C ILE A 146 -13.35 -12.37 22.32
N ASN A 147 -14.46 -11.69 22.50
CA ASN A 147 -14.92 -11.27 23.83
C ASN A 147 -15.31 -12.47 24.72
N ARG A 148 -15.93 -13.51 24.14
CA ARG A 148 -16.18 -14.76 24.88
C ARG A 148 -14.89 -15.41 25.37
N PHE A 149 -13.85 -15.42 24.54
CA PHE A 149 -12.56 -15.95 24.95
C PHE A 149 -11.91 -15.11 26.04
N ILE A 150 -11.98 -13.76 25.96
CA ILE A 150 -11.48 -12.85 26.99
C ILE A 150 -12.18 -13.11 28.33
N THR A 151 -13.52 -13.23 28.34
CA THR A 151 -14.28 -13.47 29.57
C THR A 151 -14.04 -14.87 30.15
N MET A 152 -13.81 -15.89 29.30
CA MET A 152 -13.37 -17.22 29.78
C MET A 152 -12.05 -17.18 30.53
N LEU A 153 -11.16 -16.25 30.16
CA LEU A 153 -9.86 -16.02 30.83
C LEU A 153 -9.96 -15.04 32.03
N GLY A 154 -11.18 -14.63 32.41
CA GLY A 154 -11.42 -13.72 33.55
C GLY A 154 -11.27 -12.23 33.23
N GLY A 155 -11.18 -11.86 31.92
CA GLY A 155 -11.16 -10.46 31.49
C GLY A 155 -12.56 -9.86 31.33
N GLU A 156 -12.63 -8.54 31.18
CA GLU A 156 -13.86 -7.80 30.92
C GLU A 156 -14.13 -7.67 29.41
N HIS A 157 -15.40 -7.44 29.05
CA HIS A 157 -15.79 -7.18 27.67
C HIS A 157 -15.13 -5.89 27.13
N ILE A 158 -14.56 -5.98 25.93
CA ILE A 158 -13.90 -4.87 25.26
C ILE A 158 -14.73 -4.43 24.04
N ASN A 159 -15.00 -3.14 23.95
CA ASN A 159 -15.69 -2.53 22.80
C ASN A 159 -14.70 -2.16 21.69
N PHE A 160 -14.08 -3.15 21.06
CA PHE A 160 -12.98 -2.97 20.09
C PHE A 160 -13.25 -1.96 18.98
N LEU A 161 -14.47 -1.94 18.43
CA LEU A 161 -14.81 -1.05 17.32
C LEU A 161 -15.39 0.30 17.77
N GLN A 162 -15.85 0.40 19.00
CA GLN A 162 -16.42 1.64 19.54
C GLN A 162 -15.37 2.49 20.25
N GLU A 163 -14.29 1.85 20.72
CA GLU A 163 -13.20 2.52 21.43
C GLU A 163 -12.18 3.10 20.43
N PRO A 164 -12.00 4.45 20.39
CA PRO A 164 -11.07 5.10 19.44
C PRO A 164 -9.64 4.58 19.54
N SER A 165 -9.18 4.27 20.76
CA SER A 165 -7.82 3.76 21.01
C SER A 165 -7.54 2.41 20.36
N MET A 166 -8.57 1.58 20.20
CA MET A 166 -8.50 0.23 19.64
C MET A 166 -8.58 0.21 18.11
N PHE A 167 -9.19 1.22 17.48
CA PHE A 167 -9.41 1.26 16.04
C PHE A 167 -8.13 0.99 15.24
N LYS A 168 -7.03 1.65 15.58
CA LYS A 168 -5.75 1.48 14.90
C LYS A 168 -5.23 0.04 14.94
N TRP A 169 -5.41 -0.64 16.07
CA TRP A 169 -4.96 -2.01 16.23
C TRP A 169 -5.83 -3.00 15.45
N VAL A 170 -7.15 -2.83 15.49
CA VAL A 170 -8.07 -3.63 14.68
C VAL A 170 -7.75 -3.47 13.20
N TYR A 171 -7.57 -2.23 12.73
CA TYR A 171 -7.24 -1.93 11.35
C TYR A 171 -5.91 -2.56 10.91
N VAL A 172 -4.85 -2.34 11.68
CA VAL A 172 -3.49 -2.77 11.31
C VAL A 172 -3.36 -4.29 11.42
N LEU A 173 -3.73 -4.88 12.57
CA LEU A 173 -3.53 -6.32 12.78
C LEU A 173 -4.36 -7.18 11.83
N SER A 174 -5.59 -6.77 11.53
CA SER A 174 -6.40 -7.48 10.52
C SER A 174 -5.83 -7.34 9.11
N GLY A 175 -5.20 -6.19 8.77
CA GLY A 175 -4.49 -6.01 7.50
C GLY A 175 -3.23 -6.88 7.42
N VAL A 176 -2.44 -6.92 8.49
CA VAL A 176 -1.27 -7.79 8.57
C VAL A 176 -1.66 -9.25 8.39
N TRP A 177 -2.69 -9.71 9.09
CA TRP A 177 -3.20 -11.08 8.94
C TRP A 177 -3.65 -11.39 7.51
N GLN A 178 -4.33 -10.44 6.87
CA GLN A 178 -4.82 -10.61 5.50
C GLN A 178 -3.69 -10.69 4.48
N GLU A 179 -2.65 -9.85 4.64
CA GLU A 179 -1.64 -9.62 3.60
C GLU A 179 -0.29 -10.31 3.86
N MET A 180 -0.01 -10.79 5.08
CA MET A 180 1.31 -11.32 5.43
C MET A 180 1.75 -12.50 4.54
N GLY A 181 0.82 -13.40 4.23
CA GLY A 181 1.10 -14.56 3.40
C GLY A 181 1.36 -14.17 1.95
N TRP A 182 0.46 -13.40 1.36
CA TRP A 182 0.57 -12.95 -0.02
C TRP A 182 1.83 -12.10 -0.24
N GLY A 183 2.09 -11.15 0.65
CA GLY A 183 3.30 -10.32 0.62
C GLY A 183 4.59 -11.12 0.74
N SER A 184 4.57 -12.31 1.35
CA SER A 184 5.75 -13.17 1.48
C SER A 184 6.18 -13.84 0.17
N ILE A 185 5.31 -13.93 -0.82
CA ILE A 185 5.55 -14.65 -2.08
C ILE A 185 6.77 -14.11 -2.82
N ILE A 186 6.87 -12.79 -2.95
CA ILE A 186 7.95 -12.15 -3.70
C ILE A 186 9.31 -12.37 -3.02
N TYR A 187 9.34 -12.32 -1.69
CA TYR A 187 10.55 -12.59 -0.92
C TYR A 187 10.95 -14.07 -1.00
N PHE A 188 9.97 -14.96 -0.91
CA PHE A 188 10.20 -16.39 -1.05
C PHE A 188 10.69 -16.76 -2.46
N ALA A 189 10.15 -16.13 -3.51
CA ALA A 189 10.61 -16.29 -4.88
C ALA A 189 12.07 -15.83 -5.03
N THR A 190 12.44 -14.68 -4.45
CA THR A 190 13.84 -14.19 -4.43
C THR A 190 14.78 -15.18 -3.73
N LEU A 191 14.37 -15.71 -2.57
CA LEU A 191 15.17 -16.71 -1.84
C LEU A 191 15.34 -18.03 -2.60
N SER A 192 14.36 -18.40 -3.40
CA SER A 192 14.44 -19.60 -4.24
C SER A 192 15.53 -19.51 -5.33
N GLY A 193 16.01 -18.29 -5.63
CA GLY A 193 17.11 -18.02 -6.56
C GLY A 193 18.51 -18.05 -5.91
N VAL A 194 18.62 -18.28 -4.60
CA VAL A 194 19.92 -18.38 -3.90
C VAL A 194 20.66 -19.62 -4.40
N ASP A 195 21.95 -19.45 -4.71
CA ASP A 195 22.80 -20.56 -5.14
C ASP A 195 22.91 -21.62 -4.03
N LYS A 196 22.53 -22.86 -4.37
CA LYS A 196 22.63 -23.99 -3.45
C LYS A 196 24.06 -24.26 -3.00
N ALA A 197 25.05 -24.00 -3.85
CA ALA A 197 26.45 -24.18 -3.50
C ALA A 197 26.87 -23.29 -2.33
N LEU A 198 26.32 -22.08 -2.21
CA LEU A 198 26.56 -21.20 -1.04
C LEU A 198 25.96 -21.79 0.24
N ILE A 199 24.79 -22.39 0.16
CA ILE A 199 24.14 -23.02 1.32
C ILE A 199 24.91 -24.26 1.76
N GLU A 200 25.33 -25.10 0.79
CA GLU A 200 26.10 -26.32 1.05
C GLU A 200 27.49 -26.01 1.64
N ALA A 201 28.18 -24.98 1.12
CA ALA A 201 29.45 -24.52 1.69
C ALA A 201 29.29 -24.05 3.14
N ALA A 202 28.23 -23.25 3.42
CA ALA A 202 27.92 -22.81 4.78
C ALA A 202 27.60 -24.00 5.73
N ASP A 203 26.94 -25.04 5.22
CA ASP A 203 26.67 -26.25 6.00
C ASP A 203 27.96 -27.04 6.31
N ILE A 204 28.94 -27.11 5.38
CA ILE A 204 30.25 -27.72 5.60
C ILE A 204 31.05 -26.93 6.64
N ASP A 205 30.96 -25.59 6.62
CA ASP A 205 31.59 -24.69 7.59
C ASP A 205 30.88 -24.69 8.96
N GLY A 206 29.81 -25.47 9.13
CA GLY A 206 29.08 -25.61 10.40
C GLY A 206 28.17 -24.38 10.72
N ALA A 207 27.80 -23.59 9.75
CA ALA A 207 26.94 -22.42 9.97
C ALA A 207 25.55 -22.82 10.48
N SER A 208 25.12 -22.20 11.55
CA SER A 208 23.74 -22.35 12.08
C SER A 208 22.71 -21.76 11.13
N ARG A 209 21.44 -22.18 11.27
CA ARG A 209 20.32 -21.61 10.47
C ARG A 209 20.22 -20.09 10.58
N LEU A 210 20.39 -19.52 11.77
CA LEU A 210 20.38 -18.08 11.97
C LEU A 210 21.53 -17.39 11.23
N GLN A 211 22.73 -17.98 11.23
CA GLN A 211 23.86 -17.44 10.47
C GLN A 211 23.58 -17.45 8.97
N LYS A 212 23.00 -18.53 8.42
CA LYS A 212 22.60 -18.58 7.01
C LYS A 212 21.54 -17.52 6.67
N ILE A 213 20.57 -17.31 7.58
CA ILE A 213 19.57 -16.24 7.39
C ILE A 213 20.23 -14.86 7.34
N TRP A 214 21.14 -14.54 8.28
CA TRP A 214 21.75 -13.20 8.37
C TRP A 214 22.80 -12.93 7.30
N TYR A 215 23.62 -13.91 6.96
CA TYR A 215 24.78 -13.70 6.08
C TYR A 215 24.56 -14.12 4.64
N ILE A 216 23.52 -14.93 4.34
CA ILE A 216 23.23 -15.37 2.97
C ILE A 216 21.85 -14.88 2.55
N ASN A 217 20.78 -15.28 3.26
CA ASN A 217 19.41 -15.05 2.81
C ASN A 217 19.02 -13.57 2.86
N LEU A 218 19.30 -12.89 3.97
CA LEU A 218 18.94 -11.47 4.14
C LEU A 218 19.67 -10.55 3.16
N PRO A 219 20.99 -10.65 2.92
CA PRO A 219 21.67 -9.85 1.91
C PRO A 219 21.10 -10.02 0.49
N VAL A 220 20.68 -11.21 0.11
CA VAL A 220 20.03 -11.46 -1.19
C VAL A 220 18.66 -10.80 -1.27
N LEU A 221 17.95 -10.68 -0.15
CA LEU A 221 16.66 -10.00 -0.09
C LEU A 221 16.75 -8.46 -0.10
N VAL A 222 17.88 -7.89 0.34
CA VAL A 222 18.02 -6.42 0.52
C VAL A 222 17.57 -5.62 -0.71
N PRO A 223 17.96 -5.93 -1.96
CA PRO A 223 17.48 -5.18 -3.12
C PRO A 223 15.96 -5.20 -3.28
N THR A 224 15.33 -6.38 -3.10
CA THR A 224 13.88 -6.55 -3.17
C THR A 224 13.18 -5.81 -2.04
N ILE A 225 13.70 -5.91 -0.81
CA ILE A 225 13.19 -5.18 0.36
C ILE A 225 13.20 -3.68 0.09
N LEU A 226 14.31 -3.14 -0.41
CA LEU A 226 14.45 -1.70 -0.65
C LEU A 226 13.48 -1.20 -1.73
N ILE A 227 13.36 -1.92 -2.84
CA ILE A 227 12.42 -1.56 -3.91
C ILE A 227 10.98 -1.53 -3.36
N LEU A 228 10.57 -2.57 -2.64
CA LEU A 228 9.23 -2.65 -2.09
C LEU A 228 9.01 -1.62 -0.96
N LEU A 229 10.02 -1.31 -0.17
CA LEU A 229 9.95 -0.25 0.83
C LEU A 229 9.73 1.13 0.19
N ILE A 230 10.48 1.45 -0.87
CA ILE A 230 10.32 2.70 -1.60
C ILE A 230 8.89 2.82 -2.17
N LEU A 231 8.36 1.74 -2.76
CA LEU A 231 6.99 1.72 -3.29
C LEU A 231 5.95 1.92 -2.17
N ASN A 232 6.12 1.27 -1.02
CA ASN A 232 5.25 1.47 0.14
C ASN A 232 5.33 2.90 0.70
N CYS A 233 6.53 3.50 0.74
CA CYS A 233 6.69 4.90 1.11
C CYS A 233 5.96 5.85 0.15
N GLY A 234 5.91 5.53 -1.14
CA GLY A 234 5.18 6.30 -2.15
C GLY A 234 3.65 6.28 -1.99
N SER A 235 3.12 5.38 -1.18
CA SER A 235 1.69 5.29 -0.85
C SER A 235 1.39 5.55 0.63
N LEU A 236 2.32 6.17 1.35
CA LEU A 236 2.24 6.32 2.80
C LEU A 236 0.97 7.03 3.28
N LEU A 237 0.50 8.07 2.58
CA LEU A 237 -0.74 8.77 2.92
C LEU A 237 -2.00 8.14 2.27
N SER A 238 -1.83 7.06 1.50
CA SER A 238 -2.94 6.38 0.83
C SER A 238 -3.47 5.23 1.69
N VAL A 239 -3.99 5.56 2.87
CA VAL A 239 -4.70 4.58 3.72
C VAL A 239 -5.94 4.10 2.99
N GLY A 240 -6.16 2.78 2.94
CA GLY A 240 -7.27 2.16 2.22
C GLY A 240 -8.63 2.71 2.65
N TYR A 241 -9.26 3.51 1.78
CA TYR A 241 -10.57 4.12 1.99
C TYR A 241 -11.62 3.10 2.44
N GLU A 242 -11.77 2.01 1.68
CA GLU A 242 -12.85 1.05 1.85
C GLU A 242 -12.86 0.42 3.25
N LYS A 243 -11.72 -0.07 3.72
CA LYS A 243 -11.60 -0.71 5.04
C LYS A 243 -11.84 0.25 6.18
N VAL A 244 -11.29 1.47 6.09
CA VAL A 244 -11.52 2.51 7.10
C VAL A 244 -12.99 2.90 7.14
N PHE A 245 -13.61 3.14 5.98
CA PHE A 245 -15.00 3.55 5.87
C PHE A 245 -15.96 2.49 6.44
N LEU A 246 -15.72 1.20 6.16
CA LEU A 246 -16.55 0.09 6.63
C LEU A 246 -16.42 -0.19 8.15
N LEU A 247 -15.27 0.13 8.76
CA LEU A 247 -15.05 -0.02 10.21
C LEU A 247 -15.37 1.25 11.00
N GLN A 248 -15.59 2.37 10.30
CA GLN A 248 -15.86 3.66 10.90
C GLN A 248 -17.27 3.72 11.49
N ASN A 249 -17.40 4.35 12.65
CA ASN A 249 -18.68 4.64 13.29
C ASN A 249 -18.58 5.97 14.07
N PRO A 250 -19.71 6.54 14.54
CA PRO A 250 -19.70 7.84 15.23
C PRO A 250 -18.80 7.90 16.48
N THR A 251 -18.61 6.78 17.19
CA THR A 251 -17.84 6.76 18.44
C THR A 251 -16.32 6.71 18.19
N ASN A 252 -15.87 6.10 17.08
CA ASN A 252 -14.44 5.99 16.76
C ASN A 252 -13.97 7.04 15.74
N LEU A 253 -14.84 7.95 15.29
CA LEU A 253 -14.55 8.94 14.23
C LEU A 253 -13.28 9.76 14.48
N SER A 254 -13.02 10.14 15.72
CA SER A 254 -11.83 10.90 16.11
C SER A 254 -10.50 10.18 15.81
N ALA A 255 -10.49 8.84 15.76
CA ALA A 255 -9.31 8.03 15.46
C ALA A 255 -9.36 7.36 14.08
N SER A 256 -10.53 7.30 13.45
CA SER A 256 -10.73 6.61 12.17
C SER A 256 -10.86 7.53 10.96
N GLU A 257 -11.16 8.84 11.14
CA GLU A 257 -11.21 9.76 10.02
C GLU A 257 -9.81 9.98 9.46
N VAL A 258 -9.62 9.64 8.18
CA VAL A 258 -8.36 9.76 7.43
C VAL A 258 -8.56 10.63 6.19
N ILE A 259 -7.47 11.01 5.52
CA ILE A 259 -7.55 11.87 4.33
C ILE A 259 -8.50 11.28 3.29
N SER A 260 -8.40 9.98 2.99
CA SER A 260 -9.22 9.34 1.96
C SER A 260 -10.73 9.32 2.28
N THR A 261 -11.11 9.05 3.54
CA THR A 261 -12.53 9.09 3.95
C THR A 261 -13.05 10.52 4.02
N PHE A 262 -12.21 11.47 4.43
CA PHE A 262 -12.55 12.88 4.45
C PHE A 262 -12.77 13.46 3.04
N VAL A 263 -11.91 13.10 2.09
CA VAL A 263 -12.06 13.46 0.66
C VAL A 263 -13.38 12.91 0.10
N TYR A 264 -13.69 11.64 0.37
CA TYR A 264 -14.94 11.04 -0.06
C TYR A 264 -16.16 11.77 0.49
N LYS A 265 -16.22 11.97 1.80
CA LYS A 265 -17.36 12.63 2.45
C LYS A 265 -17.51 14.10 2.02
N SER A 266 -16.41 14.82 1.92
CA SER A 266 -16.44 16.24 1.55
C SER A 266 -16.67 16.42 0.05
N GLY A 267 -15.97 15.67 -0.78
CA GLY A 267 -16.01 15.79 -2.24
C GLY A 267 -17.25 15.19 -2.85
N LEU A 268 -17.63 13.95 -2.49
CA LEU A 268 -18.71 13.21 -3.12
C LEU A 268 -20.03 13.35 -2.36
N GLU A 269 -20.09 13.06 -1.06
CA GLU A 269 -21.34 13.12 -0.30
C GLU A 269 -21.86 14.55 -0.16
N LYS A 270 -20.96 15.51 0.14
CA LYS A 270 -21.33 16.94 0.24
C LYS A 270 -21.28 17.69 -1.09
N SER A 271 -20.89 17.00 -2.19
CA SER A 271 -20.77 17.59 -3.55
C SER A 271 -19.81 18.80 -3.64
N ASP A 272 -18.84 18.93 -2.71
CA ASP A 272 -17.77 19.93 -2.76
C ASP A 272 -16.54 19.36 -3.48
N PHE A 273 -16.70 19.16 -4.78
CA PHE A 273 -15.66 18.52 -5.62
C PHE A 273 -14.34 19.29 -5.61
N SER A 274 -14.39 20.62 -5.51
CA SER A 274 -13.19 21.46 -5.48
C SER A 274 -12.36 21.20 -4.24
N PHE A 275 -13.01 21.13 -3.09
CA PHE A 275 -12.37 20.87 -1.82
C PHE A 275 -11.83 19.46 -1.73
N GLY A 276 -12.61 18.45 -2.20
CA GLY A 276 -12.16 17.08 -2.31
C GLY A 276 -10.92 16.94 -3.21
N ALA A 277 -10.95 17.58 -4.39
CA ALA A 277 -9.81 17.57 -5.33
C ALA A 277 -8.56 18.25 -4.75
N ALA A 278 -8.72 19.32 -3.96
CA ALA A 278 -7.59 19.96 -3.29
C ALA A 278 -6.95 19.05 -2.23
N ALA A 279 -7.78 18.36 -1.43
CA ALA A 279 -7.29 17.42 -0.42
C ALA A 279 -6.61 16.18 -1.05
N ASP A 280 -7.15 15.65 -2.15
CA ASP A 280 -6.54 14.53 -2.87
C ASP A 280 -5.23 14.95 -3.57
N LEU A 281 -5.19 16.15 -4.16
CA LEU A 281 -3.96 16.69 -4.74
C LEU A 281 -2.87 16.90 -3.68
N PHE A 282 -3.21 17.42 -2.50
CA PHE A 282 -2.29 17.50 -1.37
C PHE A 282 -1.71 16.12 -1.01
N ASN A 283 -2.59 15.12 -0.87
CA ASN A 283 -2.20 13.74 -0.61
C ASN A 283 -1.22 13.20 -1.66
N SER A 284 -1.52 13.39 -2.93
CA SER A 284 -0.70 12.95 -4.06
C SER A 284 0.67 13.63 -4.11
N VAL A 285 0.72 14.95 -3.84
CA VAL A 285 1.99 15.71 -3.79
C VAL A 285 2.87 15.22 -2.65
N VAL A 286 2.31 15.03 -1.44
CA VAL A 286 3.09 14.55 -0.29
C VAL A 286 3.60 13.13 -0.55
N ASN A 287 2.77 12.23 -1.07
CA ASN A 287 3.20 10.88 -1.44
C ASN A 287 4.34 10.90 -2.48
N THR A 288 4.26 11.77 -3.48
CA THR A 288 5.32 11.93 -4.49
C THR A 288 6.62 12.42 -3.85
N ILE A 289 6.56 13.40 -2.96
CA ILE A 289 7.73 13.90 -2.23
C ILE A 289 8.36 12.77 -1.40
N VAL A 290 7.55 12.03 -0.65
CA VAL A 290 8.04 10.91 0.18
C VAL A 290 8.67 9.82 -0.69
N LEU A 291 8.06 9.48 -1.84
CA LEU A 291 8.62 8.52 -2.80
C LEU A 291 9.99 8.96 -3.31
N VAL A 292 10.12 10.22 -3.75
CA VAL A 292 11.38 10.77 -4.29
C VAL A 292 12.45 10.79 -3.20
N LEU A 293 12.10 11.20 -1.98
CA LEU A 293 13.03 11.20 -0.85
C LEU A 293 13.49 9.78 -0.51
N ALA A 294 12.57 8.82 -0.38
CA ALA A 294 12.89 7.42 -0.11
C ALA A 294 13.80 6.82 -1.19
N ASN A 295 13.50 7.07 -2.48
CA ASN A 295 14.32 6.62 -3.60
C ASN A 295 15.73 7.25 -3.59
N THR A 296 15.81 8.55 -3.29
CA THR A 296 17.09 9.26 -3.23
C THR A 296 17.97 8.75 -2.09
N ILE A 297 17.39 8.54 -0.90
CA ILE A 297 18.10 7.98 0.25
C ILE A 297 18.59 6.56 -0.06
N SER A 298 17.74 5.72 -0.64
CA SER A 298 18.09 4.36 -1.02
C SER A 298 19.23 4.33 -2.04
N LYS A 299 19.17 5.17 -3.06
CA LYS A 299 20.22 5.30 -4.08
C LYS A 299 21.59 5.67 -3.49
N GLN A 300 21.60 6.60 -2.53
CA GLN A 300 22.85 7.06 -1.89
C GLN A 300 23.43 6.01 -0.94
N THR A 301 22.55 5.25 -0.23
CA THR A 301 22.97 4.32 0.82
C THR A 301 23.36 2.95 0.27
N THR A 302 22.55 2.41 -0.66
CA THR A 302 22.67 1.01 -1.09
C THR A 302 22.89 0.85 -2.60
N LYS A 303 22.95 1.96 -3.35
CA LYS A 303 22.99 1.98 -4.82
C LYS A 303 21.79 1.28 -5.51
N THR A 304 20.76 0.94 -4.75
CA THR A 304 19.51 0.38 -5.25
C THR A 304 18.48 1.50 -5.38
N SER A 305 17.87 1.67 -6.55
CA SER A 305 16.86 2.71 -6.79
C SER A 305 15.82 2.22 -7.79
N LEU A 306 14.66 2.89 -7.83
CA LEU A 306 13.62 2.64 -8.84
C LEU A 306 13.95 3.34 -10.17
N PHE A 307 14.58 4.52 -10.08
CA PHE A 307 14.95 5.34 -11.24
C PHE A 307 16.20 6.19 -10.96
#